data_9da30a634493d7adf33ef526aec3f5d6
#
_entry.id   9da30a634493d7adf33ef526aec3f5d6
#
_cell.length_a   1.000
_cell.length_b   1.000
_cell.length_c   1.000
_cell.angle_alpha   90.00
_cell.angle_beta   90.00
_cell.angle_gamma   90.00
#
_symmetry.space_group_name_H-M   'P 1'
#
loop_
_entity.id
_entity.type
_entity.pdbx_description
1 polymer ?
#
loop_
_entity_poly.entity_id
_entity_poly.type
_entity_poly.pdbx_seq_one_letter_code
_entity_poly.pdbx_strand_id
1 'polypeptide(L)'
;GCVGAAGASTEHTVGSLMSWGAEVQKGKAPTERKIQRLFRNPAVTAMIKRCNDFGAGGVSVAIGELTDGLVIDLDKVPKKYEGLDGTELAISESQERMAVVIEAANRDAFIKYADEENLEASVVAEVTAEPRLVMFWRGDKIVDLSRAFLDTNGVAQHTNVTVAEEKAENVFEQVPAEVTAAADLESAWLANMGRLNVCSEKGLSERFDSTIGRGTVLMP
;
A
#
# COMPACT_ATOMS: atom_id res chain seq x y z
N GLY A 1 -12.82 0.15 -11.20
CA GLY A 1 -11.59 -0.57 -11.48
C GLY A 1 -11.26 -0.59 -12.95
N CYS A 2 -10.03 -0.70 -13.25
CA CYS A 2 -9.53 -0.83 -14.61
C CYS A 2 -9.05 -2.29 -14.81
N VAL A 3 -9.70 -3.02 -15.68
CA VAL A 3 -9.40 -4.45 -15.90
C VAL A 3 -8.01 -4.65 -16.50
N GLY A 4 -7.52 -3.72 -17.32
CA GLY A 4 -6.24 -3.85 -18.00
C GLY A 4 -5.01 -3.60 -17.12
N ALA A 5 -5.18 -3.04 -15.92
CA ALA A 5 -4.07 -2.73 -15.03
C ALA A 5 -3.72 -3.88 -14.06
N ALA A 6 -4.46 -4.99 -14.14
CA ALA A 6 -4.25 -6.12 -13.26
C ALA A 6 -2.89 -6.79 -13.50
N GLY A 7 -2.04 -6.79 -12.50
CA GLY A 7 -0.91 -7.69 -12.38
C GLY A 7 0.46 -7.20 -12.87
N ALA A 8 0.63 -6.04 -13.49
CA ALA A 8 1.98 -5.57 -13.80
C ALA A 8 2.04 -4.07 -14.06
N SER A 9 3.02 -3.42 -13.49
CA SER A 9 3.49 -2.12 -13.99
C SER A 9 4.16 -2.35 -15.34
N THR A 10 3.54 -1.90 -16.41
CA THR A 10 4.13 -1.93 -17.75
C THR A 10 4.68 -0.56 -18.10
N GLU A 11 5.77 -0.51 -18.83
CA GLU A 11 6.30 0.75 -19.36
C GLU A 11 5.29 1.37 -20.32
N HIS A 12 4.84 2.59 -20.01
CA HIS A 12 3.89 3.31 -20.82
C HIS A 12 4.60 4.03 -21.98
N THR A 13 4.15 3.77 -23.19
CA THR A 13 4.57 4.47 -24.40
C THR A 13 3.44 5.38 -24.90
N VAL A 14 3.74 6.26 -25.85
CA VAL A 14 2.71 7.09 -26.51
C VAL A 14 1.63 6.21 -27.15
N GLY A 15 2.00 5.05 -27.68
CA GLY A 15 1.07 4.07 -28.23
C GLY A 15 0.12 3.47 -27.18
N SER A 16 0.59 3.26 -25.94
CA SER A 16 -0.25 2.77 -24.84
C SER A 16 -1.37 3.74 -24.51
N LEU A 17 -1.09 5.05 -24.50
CA LEU A 17 -2.11 6.07 -24.22
C LEU A 17 -3.23 6.06 -25.27
N MET A 18 -2.90 5.76 -26.50
CA MET A 18 -3.87 5.72 -27.60
C MET A 18 -4.69 4.42 -27.62
N SER A 19 -4.07 3.27 -27.29
CA SER A 19 -4.71 1.96 -27.32
C SER A 19 -5.42 1.60 -26.00
N TRP A 20 -4.94 2.13 -24.86
CA TRP A 20 -5.45 1.81 -23.52
C TRP A 20 -6.15 3.00 -22.85
N GLY A 21 -6.58 3.97 -23.60
CA GLY A 21 -7.19 5.19 -23.06
C GLY A 21 -8.38 4.96 -22.12
N ALA A 22 -9.13 3.86 -22.31
CA ALA A 22 -10.21 3.44 -21.44
C ALA A 22 -9.73 2.71 -20.16
N GLU A 23 -8.51 2.18 -20.20
CA GLU A 23 -7.90 1.37 -19.13
C GLU A 23 -6.99 2.20 -18.23
N VAL A 24 -6.60 3.39 -18.68
CA VAL A 24 -5.78 4.30 -17.87
C VAL A 24 -6.56 4.76 -16.65
N GLN A 25 -6.00 4.53 -15.49
CA GLN A 25 -6.60 4.95 -14.23
C GLN A 25 -6.57 6.47 -14.12
N LYS A 26 -7.73 7.01 -13.76
CA LYS A 26 -7.87 8.44 -13.48
C LYS A 26 -8.14 8.59 -11.98
N GLY A 27 -7.23 9.24 -11.30
CA GLY A 27 -7.40 9.56 -9.88
C GLY A 27 -8.68 10.35 -9.62
N LYS A 28 -9.32 10.06 -8.49
CA LYS A 28 -10.52 10.76 -8.01
C LYS A 28 -10.20 11.52 -6.74
N ALA A 29 -9.55 12.67 -6.88
CA ALA A 29 -9.12 13.49 -5.75
C ALA A 29 -10.21 13.74 -4.67
N PRO A 30 -11.50 13.94 -5.00
CA PRO A 30 -12.54 14.04 -3.98
C PRO A 30 -12.72 12.78 -3.15
N THR A 31 -12.65 11.58 -3.76
CA THR A 31 -12.76 10.30 -3.05
C THR A 31 -11.52 10.07 -2.18
N GLU A 32 -10.34 10.29 -2.72
CA GLU A 32 -9.08 10.24 -1.97
C GLU A 32 -9.12 11.14 -0.73
N ARG A 33 -9.59 12.37 -0.89
CA ARG A 33 -9.74 13.31 0.22
C ARG A 33 -10.67 12.81 1.31
N LYS A 34 -11.79 12.17 0.95
CA LYS A 34 -12.72 11.58 1.91
C LYS A 34 -12.10 10.43 2.68
N ILE A 35 -11.37 9.53 1.97
CA ILE A 35 -10.62 8.44 2.60
C ILE A 35 -9.60 8.99 3.60
N GLN A 36 -8.82 10.00 3.21
CA GLN A 36 -7.87 10.64 4.11
C GLN A 36 -8.53 11.22 5.36
N ARG A 37 -9.73 11.80 5.24
CA ARG A 37 -10.48 12.32 6.38
C ARG A 37 -10.94 11.20 7.29
N LEU A 38 -11.49 10.12 6.74
CA LEU A 38 -11.91 8.93 7.49
C LEU A 38 -10.73 8.36 8.30
N PHE A 39 -9.59 8.14 7.64
CA PHE A 39 -8.40 7.56 8.27
C PHE A 39 -7.66 8.53 9.24
N ARG A 40 -8.04 9.79 9.29
CA ARG A 40 -7.57 10.75 10.30
C ARG A 40 -8.42 10.78 11.56
N ASN A 41 -9.56 10.12 11.55
CA ASN A 41 -10.41 10.00 12.73
C ASN A 41 -9.81 8.94 13.68
N PRO A 42 -9.36 9.32 14.90
CA PRO A 42 -8.78 8.37 15.85
C PRO A 42 -9.71 7.22 16.24
N ALA A 43 -11.03 7.47 16.27
CA ALA A 43 -12.01 6.45 16.59
C ALA A 43 -12.07 5.37 15.48
N VAL A 44 -11.87 5.76 14.22
CA VAL A 44 -11.82 4.85 13.08
C VAL A 44 -10.53 4.05 13.08
N THR A 45 -9.38 4.73 13.20
CA THR A 45 -8.07 4.06 13.14
C THR A 45 -7.86 3.09 14.29
N ALA A 46 -8.44 3.36 15.46
CA ALA A 46 -8.40 2.44 16.61
C ALA A 46 -9.13 1.11 16.35
N MET A 47 -10.09 1.07 15.42
CA MET A 47 -10.79 -0.16 15.02
C MET A 47 -10.01 -1.00 14.02
N ILE A 48 -9.07 -0.42 13.28
CA ILE A 48 -8.35 -1.06 12.19
C ILE A 48 -7.22 -1.92 12.76
N LYS A 49 -7.22 -3.20 12.44
CA LYS A 49 -6.14 -4.15 12.78
C LYS A 49 -5.07 -4.19 11.69
N ARG A 50 -5.50 -4.21 10.44
CA ARG A 50 -4.65 -4.15 9.23
C ARG A 50 -5.37 -3.39 8.13
N CYS A 51 -4.62 -2.78 7.24
CA CYS A 51 -5.16 -2.15 6.05
C CYS A 51 -4.20 -2.25 4.88
N ASN A 52 -4.73 -2.19 3.68
CA ASN A 52 -3.98 -2.12 2.44
C ASN A 52 -4.76 -1.28 1.41
N ASP A 53 -4.05 -0.68 0.47
CA ASP A 53 -4.67 -0.01 -0.66
C ASP A 53 -4.98 -0.98 -1.81
N PHE A 54 -5.81 -0.55 -2.75
CA PHE A 54 -6.13 -1.31 -3.95
C PHE A 54 -5.27 -0.85 -5.12
N GLY A 55 -4.15 -1.54 -5.32
CA GLY A 55 -3.29 -1.41 -6.47
C GLY A 55 -3.39 -2.61 -7.42
N ALA A 56 -2.31 -2.84 -8.16
CA ALA A 56 -2.18 -3.99 -9.06
C ALA A 56 -2.39 -5.31 -8.32
N GLY A 57 -3.08 -6.24 -8.94
CA GLY A 57 -3.51 -7.51 -8.34
C GLY A 57 -4.87 -7.44 -7.64
N GLY A 58 -5.48 -6.26 -7.54
CA GLY A 58 -6.86 -6.05 -7.09
C GLY A 58 -7.19 -6.67 -5.75
N VAL A 59 -8.34 -7.34 -5.67
CA VAL A 59 -8.82 -8.04 -4.46
C VAL A 59 -7.84 -9.10 -3.97
N SER A 60 -7.20 -9.83 -4.90
CA SER A 60 -6.24 -10.90 -4.58
C SER A 60 -5.06 -10.40 -3.77
N VAL A 61 -4.58 -9.19 -4.03
CA VAL A 61 -3.49 -8.54 -3.29
C VAL A 61 -4.04 -7.71 -2.14
N ALA A 62 -4.90 -6.73 -2.42
CA ALA A 62 -5.36 -5.78 -1.42
C ALA A 62 -6.06 -6.43 -0.22
N ILE A 63 -6.83 -7.48 -0.44
CA ILE A 63 -7.51 -8.24 0.61
C ILE A 63 -6.76 -9.53 0.90
N GLY A 64 -6.36 -10.26 -0.15
CA GLY A 64 -5.79 -11.60 -0.03
C GLY A 64 -4.49 -11.67 0.76
N GLU A 65 -3.76 -10.56 0.90
CA GLU A 65 -2.51 -10.48 1.68
C GLU A 65 -2.70 -9.93 3.10
N LEU A 66 -3.90 -9.53 3.49
CA LEU A 66 -4.13 -8.94 4.81
C LEU A 66 -3.98 -9.91 5.96
N THR A 67 -4.35 -11.18 5.76
CA THR A 67 -4.26 -12.23 6.80
C THR A 67 -3.96 -13.60 6.19
N ASP A 68 -3.52 -14.54 7.01
CA ASP A 68 -3.15 -15.88 6.55
C ASP A 68 -4.36 -16.70 6.09
N GLY A 69 -5.49 -16.56 6.76
CA GLY A 69 -6.73 -17.25 6.41
C GLY A 69 -7.83 -16.27 6.04
N LEU A 70 -8.41 -16.42 4.85
CA LEU A 70 -9.45 -15.55 4.30
C LEU A 70 -10.43 -16.32 3.44
N VAL A 71 -11.72 -16.01 3.63
CA VAL A 71 -12.78 -16.36 2.70
C VAL A 71 -13.35 -15.07 2.13
N ILE A 72 -13.25 -14.91 0.81
CA ILE A 72 -13.65 -13.70 0.07
C ILE A 72 -14.86 -14.04 -0.79
N ASP A 73 -15.88 -13.20 -0.74
CA ASP A 73 -17.07 -13.26 -1.60
C ASP A 73 -16.97 -12.14 -2.65
N LEU A 74 -16.58 -12.51 -3.86
CA LEU A 74 -16.38 -11.57 -4.96
C LEU A 74 -17.70 -10.93 -5.43
N ASP A 75 -18.85 -11.56 -5.17
CA ASP A 75 -20.15 -10.97 -5.52
C ASP A 75 -20.47 -9.73 -4.69
N LYS A 76 -19.86 -9.60 -3.51
CA LYS A 76 -20.00 -8.45 -2.62
C LYS A 76 -19.02 -7.30 -2.92
N VAL A 77 -18.08 -7.50 -3.83
CA VAL A 77 -17.13 -6.45 -4.22
C VAL A 77 -17.85 -5.39 -5.06
N PRO A 78 -17.87 -4.12 -4.63
CA PRO A 78 -18.49 -3.05 -5.41
C PRO A 78 -17.86 -2.92 -6.79
N LYS A 79 -18.68 -2.88 -7.81
CA LYS A 79 -18.27 -2.83 -9.23
C LYS A 79 -18.69 -1.49 -9.84
N LYS A 80 -17.84 -0.96 -10.72
CA LYS A 80 -18.18 0.20 -11.56
C LYS A 80 -18.87 -0.20 -12.87
N TYR A 81 -18.65 -1.44 -13.30
CA TYR A 81 -19.17 -1.99 -14.56
C TYR A 81 -19.76 -3.38 -14.33
N GLU A 82 -20.77 -3.72 -15.08
CA GLU A 82 -21.28 -5.09 -15.18
C GLU A 82 -20.49 -5.87 -16.25
N GLY A 83 -20.54 -7.20 -16.18
CA GLY A 83 -19.92 -8.09 -17.15
C GLY A 83 -18.53 -8.59 -16.80
N LEU A 84 -17.99 -8.21 -15.64
CA LEU A 84 -16.74 -8.77 -15.13
C LEU A 84 -16.95 -10.22 -14.68
N ASP A 85 -16.04 -11.10 -15.07
CA ASP A 85 -15.99 -12.47 -14.56
C ASP A 85 -15.27 -12.56 -13.19
N GLY A 86 -15.22 -13.77 -12.61
CA GLY A 86 -14.60 -13.97 -11.30
C GLY A 86 -13.11 -13.69 -11.28
N THR A 87 -12.41 -14.00 -12.37
CA THR A 87 -10.96 -13.71 -12.50
C THR A 87 -10.73 -12.22 -12.57
N GLU A 88 -11.46 -11.52 -13.42
CA GLU A 88 -11.38 -10.07 -13.56
C GLU A 88 -11.70 -9.35 -12.26
N LEU A 89 -12.71 -9.79 -11.52
CA LEU A 89 -13.04 -9.26 -10.20
C LEU A 89 -11.92 -9.49 -9.18
N ALA A 90 -11.28 -10.67 -9.23
CA ALA A 90 -10.23 -11.03 -8.30
C ALA A 90 -8.94 -10.20 -8.48
N ILE A 91 -8.61 -9.81 -9.72
CA ILE A 91 -7.34 -9.17 -10.04
C ILE A 91 -7.47 -7.71 -10.50
N SER A 92 -8.70 -7.21 -10.67
CA SER A 92 -8.94 -5.84 -11.17
C SER A 92 -8.51 -4.79 -10.16
N GLU A 93 -7.63 -3.90 -10.59
CA GLU A 93 -7.23 -2.72 -9.83
C GLU A 93 -8.37 -1.71 -9.72
N SER A 94 -8.47 -1.04 -8.58
CA SER A 94 -9.44 0.03 -8.37
C SER A 94 -8.89 1.06 -7.40
N GLN A 95 -8.39 2.16 -7.93
CA GLN A 95 -7.84 3.26 -7.12
C GLN A 95 -8.88 3.94 -6.23
N GLU A 96 -8.39 4.71 -5.26
CA GLU A 96 -9.16 5.35 -4.19
C GLU A 96 -10.08 4.36 -3.47
N ARG A 97 -9.50 3.21 -3.11
CA ARG A 97 -10.17 2.17 -2.33
C ARG A 97 -9.18 1.62 -1.30
N MET A 98 -9.68 1.31 -0.11
CA MET A 98 -8.90 0.71 0.96
C MET A 98 -9.58 -0.57 1.43
N ALA A 99 -8.77 -1.59 1.73
CA ALA A 99 -9.21 -2.78 2.44
C ALA A 99 -8.77 -2.68 3.90
N VAL A 100 -9.66 -3.02 4.82
CA VAL A 100 -9.37 -3.00 6.26
C VAL A 100 -9.83 -4.28 6.92
N VAL A 101 -9.08 -4.72 7.93
CA VAL A 101 -9.49 -5.78 8.84
C VAL A 101 -9.90 -5.13 10.15
N ILE A 102 -11.14 -5.40 10.56
CA ILE A 102 -11.70 -4.93 11.83
C ILE A 102 -12.38 -6.09 12.57
N GLU A 103 -12.63 -5.92 13.85
CA GLU A 103 -13.45 -6.87 14.59
C GLU A 103 -14.92 -6.77 14.18
N ALA A 104 -15.61 -7.90 14.15
CA ALA A 104 -17.02 -7.96 13.73
C ALA A 104 -17.91 -7.01 14.57
N ALA A 105 -17.61 -6.83 15.86
CA ALA A 105 -18.34 -5.92 16.73
C ALA A 105 -18.23 -4.44 16.31
N ASN A 106 -17.18 -4.06 15.58
CA ASN A 106 -16.94 -2.69 15.14
C ASN A 106 -17.51 -2.40 13.74
N ARG A 107 -18.07 -3.40 13.06
CA ARG A 107 -18.53 -3.29 11.67
C ARG A 107 -19.50 -2.12 11.46
N ASP A 108 -20.57 -2.08 12.23
CA ASP A 108 -21.62 -1.09 12.03
C ASP A 108 -21.17 0.32 12.35
N ALA A 109 -20.30 0.47 13.37
CA ALA A 109 -19.68 1.74 13.72
C ALA A 109 -18.75 2.22 12.60
N PHE A 110 -17.93 1.34 12.04
CA PHE A 110 -17.04 1.68 10.92
C PHE A 110 -17.80 2.12 9.67
N ILE A 111 -18.85 1.38 9.30
CA ILE A 111 -19.72 1.72 8.16
C ILE A 111 -20.36 3.09 8.37
N LYS A 112 -20.84 3.38 9.58
CA LYS A 112 -21.40 4.70 9.92
C LYS A 112 -20.40 5.83 9.73
N TYR A 113 -19.15 5.67 10.18
CA TYR A 113 -18.10 6.67 9.95
C TYR A 113 -17.77 6.85 8.47
N ALA A 114 -17.78 5.78 7.68
CA ALA A 114 -17.61 5.86 6.25
C ALA A 114 -18.76 6.64 5.58
N ASP A 115 -19.99 6.38 5.99
CA ASP A 115 -21.18 7.11 5.50
C ASP A 115 -21.14 8.61 5.83
N GLU A 116 -20.64 8.99 7.01
CA GLU A 116 -20.45 10.40 7.41
C GLU A 116 -19.49 11.15 6.46
N GLU A 117 -18.55 10.43 5.85
CA GLU A 117 -17.65 10.98 4.81
C GLU A 117 -18.18 10.75 3.38
N ASN A 118 -19.40 10.23 3.22
CA ASN A 118 -19.98 9.81 1.94
C ASN A 118 -19.07 8.82 1.19
N LEU A 119 -18.59 7.80 1.89
CA LEU A 119 -17.85 6.67 1.37
C LEU A 119 -18.69 5.41 1.48
N GLU A 120 -18.70 4.60 0.42
CA GLU A 120 -19.26 3.27 0.45
C GLU A 120 -18.30 2.32 1.19
N ALA A 121 -18.83 1.55 2.15
CA ALA A 121 -18.10 0.49 2.83
C ALA A 121 -18.92 -0.80 2.82
N SER A 122 -18.31 -1.90 2.41
CA SER A 122 -18.95 -3.22 2.31
C SER A 122 -18.08 -4.31 2.91
N VAL A 123 -18.74 -5.32 3.49
CA VAL A 123 -18.05 -6.52 3.99
C VAL A 123 -17.96 -7.53 2.86
N VAL A 124 -16.74 -7.81 2.42
CA VAL A 124 -16.45 -8.68 1.27
C VAL A 124 -15.67 -9.93 1.65
N ALA A 125 -15.14 -10.01 2.86
CA ALA A 125 -14.36 -11.15 3.32
C ALA A 125 -14.50 -11.40 4.82
N GLU A 126 -14.21 -12.64 5.21
CA GLU A 126 -14.12 -13.08 6.60
C GLU A 126 -12.73 -13.68 6.87
N VAL A 127 -12.14 -13.30 8.00
CA VAL A 127 -10.87 -13.88 8.47
C VAL A 127 -11.15 -15.25 9.08
N THR A 128 -10.39 -16.25 8.70
CA THR A 128 -10.52 -17.62 9.17
C THR A 128 -9.26 -18.10 9.89
N ALA A 129 -9.41 -19.11 10.74
CA ALA A 129 -8.26 -19.74 11.42
C ALA A 129 -7.47 -20.66 10.48
N GLU A 130 -8.07 -21.18 9.43
CA GLU A 130 -7.40 -22.01 8.45
C GLU A 130 -6.55 -21.12 7.53
N PRO A 131 -5.23 -21.37 7.37
CA PRO A 131 -4.33 -20.53 6.58
C PRO A 131 -4.49 -20.81 5.08
N ARG A 132 -5.59 -20.35 4.54
CA ARG A 132 -5.96 -20.52 3.12
C ARG A 132 -6.59 -19.24 2.58
N LEU A 133 -6.33 -18.95 1.32
CA LEU A 133 -7.05 -17.95 0.54
C LEU A 133 -8.13 -18.67 -0.26
N VAL A 134 -9.37 -18.38 0.07
CA VAL A 134 -10.54 -18.95 -0.62
C VAL A 134 -11.36 -17.81 -1.21
N MET A 135 -11.77 -17.94 -2.47
CA MET A 135 -12.65 -16.97 -3.12
C MET A 135 -13.84 -17.66 -3.76
N PHE A 136 -15.01 -17.08 -3.54
CA PHE A 136 -16.26 -17.49 -4.15
C PHE A 136 -16.75 -16.44 -5.16
N TRP A 137 -17.33 -16.92 -6.26
CA TRP A 137 -18.00 -16.11 -7.25
C TRP A 137 -19.25 -16.85 -7.77
N ARG A 138 -20.40 -16.22 -7.68
CA ARG A 138 -21.72 -16.80 -8.04
C ARG A 138 -22.01 -18.13 -7.34
N GLY A 139 -21.53 -18.27 -6.12
CA GLY A 139 -21.67 -19.48 -5.32
C GLY A 139 -20.64 -20.56 -5.59
N ASP A 140 -19.83 -20.44 -6.62
CA ASP A 140 -18.75 -21.37 -6.94
C ASP A 140 -17.43 -20.94 -6.27
N LYS A 141 -16.69 -21.92 -5.78
CA LYS A 141 -15.34 -21.70 -5.26
C LYS A 141 -14.35 -21.66 -6.41
N ILE A 142 -13.83 -20.48 -6.75
CA ILE A 142 -12.92 -20.28 -7.88
C ILE A 142 -11.45 -20.20 -7.48
N VAL A 143 -11.14 -19.92 -6.20
CA VAL A 143 -9.79 -19.96 -5.65
C VAL A 143 -9.78 -20.72 -4.34
N ASP A 144 -8.79 -21.59 -4.15
CA ASP A 144 -8.55 -22.31 -2.90
C ASP A 144 -7.06 -22.65 -2.78
N LEU A 145 -6.30 -21.74 -2.24
CA LEU A 145 -4.83 -21.83 -2.15
C LEU A 145 -4.37 -21.82 -0.70
N SER A 146 -3.44 -22.71 -0.35
CA SER A 146 -2.81 -22.65 0.97
C SER A 146 -1.87 -21.46 1.09
N ARG A 147 -1.78 -20.87 2.28
CA ARG A 147 -0.83 -19.79 2.55
C ARG A 147 0.61 -20.23 2.31
N ALA A 148 0.97 -21.46 2.70
CA ALA A 148 2.29 -22.02 2.47
C ALA A 148 2.68 -22.03 0.98
N PHE A 149 1.73 -22.28 0.08
CA PHE A 149 1.96 -22.18 -1.36
C PHE A 149 2.20 -20.73 -1.81
N LEU A 150 1.34 -19.80 -1.35
CA LEU A 150 1.45 -18.39 -1.71
C LEU A 150 2.77 -17.76 -1.24
N ASP A 151 3.19 -18.07 -0.02
CA ASP A 151 4.42 -17.53 0.58
C ASP A 151 5.71 -18.02 -0.10
N THR A 152 5.66 -19.16 -0.76
CA THR A 152 6.82 -19.80 -1.36
C THR A 152 6.74 -19.97 -2.88
N ASN A 153 5.63 -19.59 -3.50
CA ASN A 153 5.31 -19.98 -4.88
C ASN A 153 5.45 -21.50 -5.11
N GLY A 154 5.16 -22.31 -4.09
CA GLY A 154 5.28 -23.76 -4.10
C GLY A 154 6.71 -24.30 -3.88
N VAL A 155 7.72 -23.43 -3.74
CA VAL A 155 9.12 -23.82 -3.52
C VAL A 155 9.70 -23.09 -2.32
N ALA A 156 10.00 -23.83 -1.25
CA ALA A 156 10.70 -23.27 -0.10
C ALA A 156 12.11 -22.81 -0.50
N GLN A 157 12.43 -21.56 -0.21
CA GLN A 157 13.75 -21.00 -0.47
C GLN A 157 14.56 -20.96 0.82
N HIS A 158 15.84 -21.31 0.72
CA HIS A 158 16.77 -21.28 1.85
C HIS A 158 17.94 -20.39 1.50
N THR A 159 18.36 -19.57 2.44
CA THR A 159 19.58 -18.78 2.33
C THR A 159 20.33 -18.80 3.65
N ASN A 160 21.65 -18.75 3.57
CA ASN A 160 22.50 -18.56 4.73
C ASN A 160 22.87 -17.08 4.84
N VAL A 161 22.58 -16.49 5.97
CA VAL A 161 22.90 -15.07 6.23
C VAL A 161 23.92 -15.01 7.36
N THR A 162 25.02 -14.34 7.11
CA THR A 162 26.00 -14.00 8.15
C THR A 162 25.75 -12.56 8.55
N VAL A 163 25.32 -12.36 9.79
CA VAL A 163 25.16 -11.02 10.37
C VAL A 163 26.49 -10.67 11.05
N ALA A 164 27.12 -9.59 10.58
CA ALA A 164 28.32 -9.09 11.23
C ALA A 164 27.98 -8.55 12.63
N GLU A 165 28.91 -8.73 13.57
CA GLU A 165 28.76 -8.12 14.88
C GLU A 165 28.66 -6.59 14.74
N GLU A 166 27.70 -6.02 15.47
CA GLU A 166 27.52 -4.58 15.52
C GLU A 166 28.76 -3.97 16.20
N LYS A 167 29.38 -3.01 15.53
CA LYS A 167 30.46 -2.22 16.16
C LYS A 167 29.81 -1.36 17.25
N ALA A 168 30.26 -1.52 18.48
CA ALA A 168 29.79 -0.74 19.63
C ALA A 168 30.27 0.72 19.62
N GLU A 169 30.40 1.32 18.45
CA GLU A 169 30.81 2.72 18.29
C GLU A 169 29.56 3.62 18.31
N ASN A 170 29.57 4.60 19.18
CA ASN A 170 28.50 5.59 19.24
C ASN A 170 28.48 6.41 17.94
N VAL A 171 27.40 6.26 17.15
CA VAL A 171 27.24 6.98 15.85
C VAL A 171 27.34 8.50 16.01
N PHE A 172 26.95 9.05 17.18
CA PHE A 172 27.03 10.49 17.45
C PHE A 172 28.43 10.99 17.76
N GLU A 173 29.38 10.10 18.02
CA GLU A 173 30.81 10.44 18.26
C GLU A 173 31.68 10.22 17.02
N GLN A 174 31.09 9.64 15.95
CA GLN A 174 31.81 9.41 14.71
C GLN A 174 31.90 10.70 13.90
N VAL A 175 33.13 11.19 13.69
CA VAL A 175 33.38 12.28 12.78
C VAL A 175 33.80 11.70 11.42
N PRO A 176 33.13 12.07 10.32
CA PRO A 176 33.49 11.57 8.99
C PRO A 176 34.91 11.89 8.57
N ALA A 177 35.53 10.96 7.83
CA ALA A 177 36.91 11.09 7.41
C ALA A 177 37.17 12.36 6.58
N GLU A 178 36.24 12.75 5.71
CA GLU A 178 36.30 13.96 4.90
C GLU A 178 36.30 15.25 5.73
N VAL A 179 35.70 15.23 6.92
CA VAL A 179 35.66 16.35 7.85
C VAL A 179 36.98 16.40 8.67
N THR A 180 37.43 15.23 9.14
CA THR A 180 38.68 15.16 9.95
C THR A 180 39.95 15.38 9.12
N ALA A 181 39.91 15.08 7.81
CA ALA A 181 41.03 15.31 6.90
C ALA A 181 41.13 16.75 6.36
N ALA A 182 40.17 17.61 6.68
CA ALA A 182 40.13 18.97 6.19
C ALA A 182 41.30 19.80 6.77
N ALA A 183 41.87 20.68 5.95
CA ALA A 183 43.05 21.46 6.31
C ALA A 183 42.75 22.61 7.32
N ASP A 184 41.50 23.08 7.31
CA ASP A 184 41.05 24.20 8.14
C ASP A 184 39.56 24.08 8.45
N LEU A 185 39.04 24.97 9.30
CA LEU A 185 37.67 24.98 9.73
C LEU A 185 36.65 25.20 8.58
N GLU A 186 36.99 26.06 7.63
CA GLU A 186 36.15 26.37 6.48
C GLU A 186 35.99 25.14 5.59
N SER A 187 37.07 24.47 5.27
CA SER A 187 37.10 23.24 4.49
C SER A 187 36.31 22.11 5.20
N ALA A 188 36.48 21.98 6.52
CA ALA A 188 35.75 21.02 7.33
C ALA A 188 34.23 21.29 7.31
N TRP A 189 33.86 22.56 7.44
CA TRP A 189 32.47 22.99 7.38
C TRP A 189 31.85 22.69 6.01
N LEU A 190 32.51 23.07 4.92
CA LEU A 190 32.04 22.79 3.56
C LEU A 190 31.92 21.29 3.28
N ALA A 191 32.93 20.51 3.71
CA ALA A 191 32.87 19.05 3.59
C ALA A 191 31.64 18.45 4.32
N ASN A 192 31.37 18.90 5.55
CA ASN A 192 30.23 18.45 6.30
C ASN A 192 28.88 18.85 5.65
N MET A 193 28.76 20.11 5.20
CA MET A 193 27.57 20.63 4.56
C MET A 193 27.29 19.98 3.20
N GLY A 194 28.28 19.42 2.53
CA GLY A 194 28.16 18.70 1.27
C GLY A 194 27.71 17.23 1.40
N ARG A 195 27.67 16.70 2.63
CA ARG A 195 27.27 15.31 2.85
C ARG A 195 25.77 15.11 2.60
N LEU A 196 25.39 13.96 2.00
CA LEU A 196 24.01 13.65 1.63
C LEU A 196 23.04 13.68 2.81
N ASN A 197 23.49 13.34 4.02
CA ASN A 197 22.66 13.36 5.24
C ASN A 197 22.66 14.72 5.98
N VAL A 198 23.35 15.72 5.44
CA VAL A 198 23.45 17.06 6.04
C VAL A 198 23.05 18.17 5.05
N CYS A 199 23.29 17.96 3.76
CA CYS A 199 22.94 18.94 2.72
C CYS A 199 21.42 19.16 2.65
N SER A 200 21.05 20.31 2.10
CA SER A 200 19.62 20.62 1.91
C SER A 200 18.98 19.67 0.91
N GLU A 201 17.91 19.00 1.34
CA GLU A 201 17.06 18.16 0.50
C GLU A 201 15.84 18.90 -0.04
N LYS A 202 15.83 20.23 0.10
CA LYS A 202 14.71 21.10 -0.28
C LYS A 202 14.19 20.83 -1.71
N GLY A 203 15.12 20.68 -2.67
CA GLY A 203 14.74 20.45 -4.06
C GLY A 203 13.96 19.14 -4.28
N LEU A 204 14.25 18.10 -3.51
CA LEU A 204 13.50 16.84 -3.53
C LEU A 204 12.17 17.00 -2.78
N SER A 205 12.20 17.56 -1.57
CA SER A 205 11.01 17.72 -0.72
C SER A 205 9.96 18.62 -1.36
N GLU A 206 10.36 19.70 -2.02
CA GLU A 206 9.43 20.58 -2.73
C GLU A 206 8.83 19.94 -3.98
N ARG A 207 9.54 18.98 -4.56
CA ARG A 207 9.09 18.28 -5.78
C ARG A 207 8.22 17.08 -5.51
N PHE A 208 8.42 16.38 -4.38
CA PHE A 208 7.75 15.15 -4.01
C PHE A 208 7.13 15.26 -2.62
N ASP A 209 5.85 15.03 -2.52
CA ASP A 209 5.05 14.76 -1.31
C ASP A 209 5.10 15.78 -0.17
N SER A 210 5.76 16.92 -0.31
CA SER A 210 5.89 17.90 0.79
C SER A 210 4.55 18.46 1.28
N THR A 211 3.53 18.46 0.43
CA THR A 211 2.17 18.96 0.75
C THR A 211 1.14 17.85 0.91
N ILE A 212 1.51 16.62 0.64
CA ILE A 212 0.62 15.47 0.72
C ILE A 212 0.29 15.16 2.19
N GLY A 213 -0.96 14.79 2.42
CA GLY A 213 -1.42 14.34 3.74
C GLY A 213 -1.63 15.44 4.77
N ARG A 214 -1.33 16.71 4.50
CA ARG A 214 -1.54 17.87 5.41
C ARG A 214 -0.81 17.79 6.75
N GLY A 215 0.16 16.91 6.87
CA GLY A 215 0.97 16.74 8.07
C GLY A 215 2.22 17.60 8.09
N THR A 216 2.58 18.19 6.97
CA THR A 216 3.78 19.03 6.83
C THR A 216 3.59 20.33 7.61
N VAL A 217 4.39 20.53 8.65
CA VAL A 217 4.38 21.73 9.51
C VAL A 217 5.52 22.65 9.15
N LEU A 218 6.69 22.08 8.89
CA LEU A 218 7.90 22.80 8.49
C LEU A 218 8.35 22.30 7.13
N MET A 219 8.78 23.22 6.29
CA MET A 219 9.43 22.89 5.03
C MET A 219 10.94 22.78 5.26
N PRO A 220 11.62 21.88 4.54
CA PRO A 220 13.07 21.71 4.62
C PRO A 220 13.82 22.89 4.05
#